data_00076ab2c06e73a5b7bd5d570d95d32b
#
_entry.id   00076ab2c06e73a5b7bd5d570d95d32b
#
_cell.length_a   1.000
_cell.length_b   1.000
_cell.length_c   1.000
_cell.angle_alpha   90.00
_cell.angle_beta   90.00
_cell.angle_gamma   90.00
#
_symmetry.space_group_name_H-M   'P 1'
#
loop_
_entity.id
_entity.type
_entity.pdbx_description
1 polymer ?
#
loop_
_entity_poly.entity_id
_entity_poly.type
_entity_poly.pdbx_seq_one_letter_code
_entity_poly.pdbx_strand_id
1 'polypeptide(L)'
;MIRTLIVEDDPVASAAHAEYVGRVRGFEVVAEAPTGADALRVLARGGVDLVLLDVHLPDTNGLEVLRRMRAAGNPTDVIMVTQARDLSVVRAAIAFGATQYLVKPFTSGAVRAKLEGYLAYRDRLAAGRPIAQNDVDGLFDALRAPVGADALPKTVSRETLDAVVAALRPGAGVTAAEVAGTLGMSRVTARRYLEHLVDAGLAVREPRYGGTGRPQLEYRAR
;
A
#
# COMPACT_ATOMS: atom_id res chain seq x y z
N MET A 1 1.43 -2.84 -21.79
CA MET A 1 0.90 -3.64 -20.65
C MET A 1 2.06 -4.10 -19.82
N ILE A 2 1.94 -3.99 -18.49
CA ILE A 2 2.93 -4.47 -17.51
C ILE A 2 2.59 -5.93 -17.20
N ARG A 3 3.46 -6.83 -17.61
CA ARG A 3 3.30 -8.29 -17.46
C ARG A 3 3.65 -8.70 -16.05
N THR A 4 2.65 -9.08 -15.27
CA THR A 4 2.77 -9.32 -13.82
C THR A 4 2.72 -10.81 -13.51
N LEU A 5 3.70 -11.27 -12.72
CA LEU A 5 3.73 -12.58 -12.08
C LEU A 5 3.23 -12.44 -10.64
N ILE A 6 2.30 -13.30 -10.23
CA ILE A 6 1.86 -13.43 -8.84
C ILE A 6 2.53 -14.66 -8.22
N VAL A 7 3.14 -14.48 -7.05
CA VAL A 7 3.78 -15.55 -6.28
C VAL A 7 3.13 -15.59 -4.90
N GLU A 8 2.24 -16.55 -4.72
CA GLU A 8 1.39 -16.72 -3.54
C GLU A 8 0.99 -18.21 -3.43
N ASP A 9 1.15 -18.80 -2.27
CA ASP A 9 0.87 -20.24 -2.05
C ASP A 9 -0.60 -20.55 -1.74
N ASP A 10 -1.33 -19.56 -1.17
CA ASP A 10 -2.77 -19.68 -0.98
C ASP A 10 -3.51 -19.40 -2.29
N PRO A 11 -4.21 -20.39 -2.88
CA PRO A 11 -4.90 -20.21 -4.15
C PRO A 11 -6.03 -19.18 -4.10
N VAL A 12 -6.65 -18.98 -2.92
CA VAL A 12 -7.70 -17.97 -2.74
C VAL A 12 -7.08 -16.56 -2.74
N ALA A 13 -5.95 -16.40 -2.05
CA ALA A 13 -5.21 -15.13 -2.05
C ALA A 13 -4.63 -14.83 -3.43
N SER A 14 -4.05 -15.84 -4.12
CA SER A 14 -3.52 -15.68 -5.48
C SER A 14 -4.61 -15.20 -6.45
N ALA A 15 -5.77 -15.85 -6.46
CA ALA A 15 -6.90 -15.45 -7.30
C ALA A 15 -7.38 -14.01 -6.99
N ALA A 16 -7.43 -13.63 -5.70
CA ALA A 16 -7.80 -12.28 -5.30
C ALA A 16 -6.76 -11.25 -5.76
N HIS A 17 -5.46 -11.56 -5.64
CA HIS A 17 -4.39 -10.70 -6.14
C HIS A 17 -4.45 -10.56 -7.67
N ALA A 18 -4.71 -11.66 -8.40
CA ALA A 18 -4.89 -11.65 -9.84
C ALA A 18 -6.06 -10.75 -10.26
N GLU A 19 -7.18 -10.84 -9.56
CA GLU A 19 -8.34 -9.98 -9.78
C GLU A 19 -8.03 -8.50 -9.51
N TYR A 20 -7.31 -8.20 -8.42
CA TYR A 20 -6.93 -6.82 -8.10
C TYR A 20 -6.00 -6.22 -9.16
N VAL A 21 -4.99 -6.97 -9.61
CA VAL A 21 -4.08 -6.55 -10.68
C VAL A 21 -4.82 -6.35 -12.00
N GLY A 22 -5.68 -7.30 -12.40
CA GLY A 22 -6.43 -7.26 -13.65
C GLY A 22 -7.43 -6.09 -13.73
N ARG A 23 -7.86 -5.54 -12.60
CA ARG A 23 -8.72 -4.34 -12.55
C ARG A 23 -7.95 -3.02 -12.75
N VAL A 24 -6.63 -3.04 -12.70
CA VAL A 24 -5.81 -1.84 -12.88
C VAL A 24 -5.39 -1.72 -14.34
N ARG A 25 -5.80 -0.63 -14.98
CA ARG A 25 -5.47 -0.40 -16.39
C ARG A 25 -3.97 -0.36 -16.62
N GLY A 26 -3.49 -1.08 -17.62
CA GLY A 26 -2.07 -1.12 -17.96
C GLY A 26 -1.33 -2.34 -17.42
N PHE A 27 -2.00 -3.21 -16.64
CA PHE A 27 -1.44 -4.44 -16.10
C PHE A 27 -2.13 -5.67 -16.69
N GLU A 28 -1.40 -6.78 -16.76
CA GLU A 28 -1.91 -8.12 -17.06
C GLU A 28 -1.19 -9.15 -16.21
N VAL A 29 -1.93 -10.15 -15.72
CA VAL A 29 -1.35 -11.29 -15.03
C VAL A 29 -0.96 -12.33 -16.07
N VAL A 30 0.33 -12.62 -16.18
CA VAL A 30 0.87 -13.57 -17.16
C VAL A 30 1.15 -14.95 -16.59
N ALA A 31 1.28 -15.06 -15.29
CA ALA A 31 1.45 -16.32 -14.58
C ALA A 31 1.15 -16.18 -13.08
N GLU A 32 0.80 -17.31 -12.48
CA GLU A 32 0.71 -17.51 -11.03
C GLU A 32 1.65 -18.63 -10.63
N ALA A 33 2.39 -18.46 -9.55
CA ALA A 33 3.36 -19.42 -9.04
C ALA A 33 3.11 -19.68 -7.55
N PRO A 34 2.77 -20.92 -7.15
CA PRO A 34 2.50 -21.24 -5.75
C PRO A 34 3.78 -21.46 -4.92
N THR A 35 4.95 -21.50 -5.56
CA THR A 35 6.23 -21.75 -4.90
C THR A 35 7.32 -20.81 -5.43
N GLY A 36 8.37 -20.61 -4.63
CA GLY A 36 9.54 -19.87 -5.06
C GLY A 36 10.28 -20.53 -6.22
N ALA A 37 10.31 -21.87 -6.26
CA ALA A 37 10.90 -22.61 -7.37
C ALA A 37 10.13 -22.40 -8.68
N ASP A 38 8.80 -22.37 -8.64
CA ASP A 38 7.96 -22.05 -9.79
C ASP A 38 8.18 -20.63 -10.27
N ALA A 39 8.21 -19.66 -9.33
CA ALA A 39 8.49 -18.27 -9.63
C ALA A 39 9.82 -18.09 -10.37
N LEU A 40 10.90 -18.68 -9.86
CA LEU A 40 12.23 -18.61 -10.50
C LEU A 40 12.23 -19.25 -11.89
N ARG A 41 11.45 -20.33 -12.08
CA ARG A 41 11.31 -21.01 -13.38
C ARG A 41 10.58 -20.15 -14.41
N VAL A 42 9.54 -19.44 -13.98
CA VAL A 42 8.82 -18.47 -14.84
C VAL A 42 9.74 -17.30 -15.21
N LEU A 43 10.45 -16.74 -14.22
CA LEU A 43 11.35 -15.61 -14.41
C LEU A 43 12.54 -15.93 -15.33
N ALA A 44 13.05 -17.16 -15.30
CA ALA A 44 14.12 -17.61 -16.18
C ALA A 44 13.70 -17.64 -17.66
N ARG A 45 12.41 -17.78 -17.97
CA ARG A 45 11.87 -17.72 -19.34
C ARG A 45 11.76 -16.29 -19.87
N GLY A 46 11.87 -15.30 -18.98
CA GLY A 46 11.68 -13.90 -19.29
C GLY A 46 10.23 -13.50 -19.56
N GLY A 47 10.05 -12.24 -19.92
CA GLY A 47 8.74 -11.71 -20.28
C GLY A 47 7.86 -11.38 -19.08
N VAL A 48 8.44 -11.14 -17.90
CA VAL A 48 7.79 -10.59 -16.72
C VAL A 48 8.37 -9.21 -16.44
N ASP A 49 7.52 -8.21 -16.25
CA ASP A 49 7.92 -6.84 -15.93
C ASP A 49 7.84 -6.55 -14.44
N LEU A 50 6.91 -7.19 -13.74
CA LEU A 50 6.63 -6.99 -12.32
C LEU A 50 6.31 -8.31 -11.63
N VAL A 51 6.78 -8.46 -10.40
CA VAL A 51 6.41 -9.59 -9.52
C VAL A 51 5.69 -9.07 -8.28
N LEU A 52 4.50 -9.61 -7.99
CA LEU A 52 3.92 -9.57 -6.65
C LEU A 52 4.41 -10.82 -5.92
N LEU A 53 5.24 -10.64 -4.89
CA LEU A 53 5.95 -11.74 -4.23
C LEU A 53 5.61 -11.80 -2.75
N ASP A 54 4.94 -12.87 -2.34
CA ASP A 54 4.76 -13.14 -0.91
C ASP A 54 6.10 -13.48 -0.26
N VAL A 55 6.26 -13.04 0.96
CA VAL A 55 7.39 -13.38 1.83
C VAL A 55 7.32 -14.84 2.28
N HIS A 56 6.13 -15.34 2.58
CA HIS A 56 5.93 -16.70 3.09
C HIS A 56 5.53 -17.65 1.95
N LEU A 57 6.45 -18.49 1.55
CA LEU A 57 6.22 -19.53 0.55
C LEU A 57 6.53 -20.90 1.15
N PRO A 58 5.90 -21.99 0.67
CA PRO A 58 6.02 -23.31 1.28
C PRO A 58 7.41 -23.94 1.14
N ASP A 59 8.14 -23.58 0.10
CA ASP A 59 9.46 -24.13 -0.24
C ASP A 59 10.62 -23.21 0.14
N THR A 60 10.37 -21.90 0.31
CA THR A 60 11.42 -20.93 0.59
C THR A 60 10.82 -19.61 1.11
N ASN A 61 11.69 -18.67 1.50
CA ASN A 61 11.26 -17.31 1.82
C ASN A 61 11.31 -16.43 0.56
N GLY A 62 10.32 -15.56 0.35
CA GLY A 62 10.28 -14.63 -0.80
C GLY A 62 11.50 -13.71 -0.88
N LEU A 63 12.13 -13.35 0.25
CA LEU A 63 13.40 -12.61 0.23
C LEU A 63 14.53 -13.42 -0.43
N GLU A 64 14.55 -14.73 -0.22
CA GLU A 64 15.51 -15.60 -0.87
C GLU A 64 15.26 -15.72 -2.38
N VAL A 65 13.97 -15.74 -2.79
CA VAL A 65 13.61 -15.66 -4.22
C VAL A 65 14.15 -14.36 -4.82
N LEU A 66 13.90 -13.22 -4.18
CA LEU A 66 14.38 -11.90 -4.61
C LEU A 66 15.93 -11.89 -4.70
N ARG A 67 16.62 -12.41 -3.69
CA ARG A 67 18.08 -12.51 -3.66
C ARG A 67 18.61 -13.34 -4.84
N ARG A 68 17.98 -14.49 -5.11
CA ARG A 68 18.36 -15.37 -6.25
C ARG A 68 18.10 -14.70 -7.59
N MET A 69 16.99 -13.99 -7.74
CA MET A 69 16.73 -13.18 -8.94
C MET A 69 17.87 -12.19 -9.21
N ARG A 70 18.25 -11.42 -8.19
CA ARG A 70 19.34 -10.44 -8.31
C ARG A 70 20.69 -11.10 -8.58
N ALA A 71 21.00 -12.21 -7.92
CA ALA A 71 22.23 -12.99 -8.17
C ALA A 71 22.31 -13.54 -9.61
N ALA A 72 21.16 -13.84 -10.22
CA ALA A 72 21.06 -14.25 -11.62
C ALA A 72 21.05 -13.07 -12.62
N GLY A 73 21.22 -11.83 -12.15
CA GLY A 73 21.19 -10.62 -12.99
C GLY A 73 19.80 -10.26 -13.51
N ASN A 74 18.74 -10.83 -12.93
CA ASN A 74 17.37 -10.50 -13.32
C ASN A 74 16.92 -9.17 -12.69
N PRO A 75 16.65 -8.11 -13.50
CA PRO A 75 16.30 -6.78 -13.01
C PRO A 75 14.80 -6.57 -12.78
N THR A 76 13.98 -7.60 -13.02
CA THR A 76 12.50 -7.48 -12.90
C THR A 76 12.10 -6.82 -11.58
N ASP A 77 11.22 -5.85 -11.66
CA ASP A 77 10.71 -5.11 -10.49
C ASP A 77 9.89 -6.03 -9.58
N VAL A 78 9.99 -5.81 -8.27
CA VAL A 78 9.34 -6.64 -7.26
C VAL A 78 8.59 -5.77 -6.27
N ILE A 79 7.30 -6.07 -6.09
CA ILE A 79 6.49 -5.60 -4.97
C ILE A 79 6.40 -6.77 -3.98
N MET A 80 7.03 -6.60 -2.80
CA MET A 80 6.93 -7.61 -1.74
C MET A 80 5.57 -7.55 -1.05
N VAL A 81 4.98 -8.70 -0.83
CA VAL A 81 3.74 -8.85 -0.04
C VAL A 81 4.12 -9.50 1.29
N THR A 82 3.81 -8.86 2.43
CA THR A 82 4.28 -9.30 3.74
C THR A 82 3.23 -9.16 4.82
N GLN A 83 3.32 -9.96 5.86
CA GLN A 83 2.56 -9.77 7.09
C GLN A 83 3.22 -8.69 7.96
N ALA A 84 2.46 -7.72 8.41
CA ALA A 84 2.80 -6.38 8.88
C ALA A 84 3.68 -6.22 10.13
N ARG A 85 4.58 -7.10 10.51
CA ARG A 85 5.23 -6.95 11.84
C ARG A 85 6.75 -7.10 11.88
N ASP A 86 7.39 -7.40 10.77
CA ASP A 86 8.83 -7.59 10.78
C ASP A 86 9.56 -6.51 9.97
N LEU A 87 9.97 -5.45 10.66
CA LEU A 87 10.79 -4.38 10.07
C LEU A 87 12.11 -4.93 9.48
N SER A 88 12.59 -6.08 9.95
CA SER A 88 13.80 -6.71 9.42
C SER A 88 13.56 -7.22 8.00
N VAL A 89 12.38 -7.80 7.74
CA VAL A 89 11.97 -8.25 6.40
C VAL A 89 11.87 -7.07 5.44
N VAL A 90 11.24 -5.97 5.86
CA VAL A 90 11.13 -4.76 5.03
C VAL A 90 12.50 -4.17 4.71
N ARG A 91 13.41 -4.09 5.70
CA ARG A 91 14.79 -3.63 5.49
C ARG A 91 15.56 -4.52 4.53
N ALA A 92 15.44 -5.84 4.67
CA ALA A 92 16.07 -6.79 3.77
C ALA A 92 15.52 -6.69 2.35
N ALA A 93 14.20 -6.55 2.18
CA ALA A 93 13.56 -6.37 0.88
C ALA A 93 14.10 -5.11 0.17
N ILE A 94 14.21 -3.99 0.89
CA ILE A 94 14.78 -2.74 0.35
C ILE A 94 16.25 -2.95 -0.04
N ALA A 95 17.05 -3.59 0.82
CA ALA A 95 18.45 -3.86 0.55
C ALA A 95 18.69 -4.76 -0.68
N PHE A 96 17.77 -5.70 -0.95
CA PHE A 96 17.80 -6.55 -2.14
C PHE A 96 17.11 -5.91 -3.37
N GLY A 97 16.70 -4.65 -3.28
CA GLY A 97 16.16 -3.90 -4.41
C GLY A 97 14.69 -4.24 -4.73
N ALA A 98 13.88 -4.52 -3.72
CA ALA A 98 12.43 -4.50 -3.90
C ALA A 98 11.98 -3.06 -4.22
N THR A 99 11.14 -2.93 -5.25
CA THR A 99 10.66 -1.63 -5.72
C THR A 99 9.61 -1.05 -4.76
N GLN A 100 8.75 -1.89 -4.21
CA GLN A 100 7.70 -1.52 -3.26
C GLN A 100 7.37 -2.68 -2.33
N TYR A 101 6.49 -2.43 -1.35
CA TYR A 101 5.92 -3.46 -0.48
C TYR A 101 4.43 -3.21 -0.18
N LEU A 102 3.69 -4.29 0.04
CA LEU A 102 2.32 -4.33 0.49
C LEU A 102 2.25 -5.10 1.81
N VAL A 103 1.52 -4.56 2.77
CA VAL A 103 1.38 -5.17 4.09
C VAL A 103 0.00 -5.79 4.22
N LYS A 104 -0.06 -7.11 4.46
CA LYS A 104 -1.31 -7.86 4.71
C LYS A 104 -1.86 -7.54 6.13
N PRO A 105 -3.19 -7.39 6.32
CA PRO A 105 -4.23 -7.42 5.29
C PRO A 105 -4.33 -6.08 4.53
N PHE A 106 -4.52 -6.13 3.22
CA PHE A 106 -4.69 -4.96 2.37
C PHE A 106 -6.00 -5.02 1.57
N THR A 107 -6.46 -3.86 1.13
CA THR A 107 -7.65 -3.72 0.30
C THR A 107 -7.29 -3.68 -1.18
N SER A 108 -8.26 -3.90 -2.07
CA SER A 108 -8.08 -3.68 -3.51
C SER A 108 -7.67 -2.25 -3.84
N GLY A 109 -8.08 -1.26 -3.03
CA GLY A 109 -7.65 0.14 -3.14
C GLY A 109 -6.16 0.33 -2.88
N ALA A 110 -5.60 -0.36 -1.86
CA ALA A 110 -4.18 -0.30 -1.55
C ALA A 110 -3.33 -0.92 -2.68
N VAL A 111 -3.76 -2.05 -3.25
CA VAL A 111 -3.09 -2.65 -4.42
C VAL A 111 -3.14 -1.70 -5.60
N ARG A 112 -4.31 -1.13 -5.91
CA ARG A 112 -4.47 -0.17 -6.99
C ARG A 112 -3.53 1.02 -6.85
N ALA A 113 -3.48 1.66 -5.66
CA ALA A 113 -2.62 2.82 -5.42
C ALA A 113 -1.13 2.48 -5.66
N LYS A 114 -0.68 1.30 -5.23
CA LYS A 114 0.68 0.82 -5.47
C LYS A 114 0.98 0.60 -6.95
N LEU A 115 0.07 -0.04 -7.66
CA LEU A 115 0.22 -0.30 -9.09
C LEU A 115 0.16 0.98 -9.93
N GLU A 116 -0.73 1.91 -9.61
CA GLU A 116 -0.80 3.23 -10.26
C GLU A 116 0.49 4.04 -10.02
N GLY A 117 1.02 4.03 -8.78
CA GLY A 117 2.31 4.64 -8.44
C GLY A 117 3.47 4.01 -9.22
N TYR A 118 3.47 2.68 -9.36
CA TYR A 118 4.46 1.96 -10.15
C TYR A 118 4.35 2.30 -11.65
N LEU A 119 3.15 2.41 -12.20
CA LEU A 119 2.94 2.82 -13.59
C LEU A 119 3.50 4.22 -13.84
N ALA A 120 3.18 5.19 -12.98
CA ALA A 120 3.71 6.54 -13.06
C ALA A 120 5.24 6.58 -12.96
N TYR A 121 5.84 5.73 -12.15
CA TYR A 121 7.30 5.55 -12.06
C TYR A 121 7.88 5.03 -13.39
N ARG A 122 7.29 3.99 -13.98
CA ARG A 122 7.71 3.41 -15.25
C ARG A 122 7.59 4.40 -16.41
N ASP A 123 6.50 5.15 -16.47
CA ASP A 123 6.26 6.16 -17.51
C ASP A 123 7.31 7.28 -17.45
N ARG A 124 7.70 7.71 -16.26
CA ARG A 124 8.77 8.71 -16.07
C ARG A 124 10.13 8.20 -16.52
N LEU A 125 10.46 6.95 -16.19
CA LEU A 125 11.71 6.33 -16.67
C LEU A 125 11.75 6.19 -18.20
N ALA A 126 10.62 5.85 -18.82
CA ALA A 126 10.51 5.69 -20.27
C ALA A 126 10.57 7.03 -21.02
N ALA A 127 10.25 8.14 -20.39
CA ALA A 127 10.22 9.47 -21.02
C ALA A 127 11.62 10.01 -21.42
N GLY A 128 12.71 9.40 -20.99
CA GLY A 128 14.09 9.68 -21.44
C GLY A 128 14.54 11.14 -21.31
N ARG A 129 13.87 11.95 -20.48
CA ARG A 129 14.25 13.35 -20.26
C ARG A 129 15.47 13.43 -19.33
N PRO A 130 16.32 14.49 -19.49
CA PRO A 130 17.35 14.78 -18.49
C PRO A 130 16.68 14.87 -17.11
N ILE A 131 17.11 14.05 -16.18
CA ILE A 131 16.53 13.94 -14.84
C ILE A 131 17.02 15.14 -14.03
N ALA A 132 16.12 16.08 -13.71
CA ALA A 132 16.37 17.10 -12.69
C ALA A 132 16.22 16.50 -11.28
N GLN A 133 16.80 17.11 -10.25
CA GLN A 133 16.72 16.65 -8.87
C GLN A 133 15.26 16.43 -8.43
N ASN A 134 14.37 17.35 -8.79
CA ASN A 134 12.92 17.23 -8.49
C ASN A 134 12.25 16.02 -9.15
N ASP A 135 12.79 15.54 -10.27
CA ASP A 135 12.28 14.34 -10.94
C ASP A 135 12.68 13.08 -10.17
N VAL A 136 13.91 13.06 -9.62
CA VAL A 136 14.40 11.96 -8.76
C VAL A 136 13.56 11.88 -7.49
N ASP A 137 13.32 13.01 -6.83
CA ASP A 137 12.49 13.07 -5.63
C ASP A 137 11.06 12.60 -5.93
N GLY A 138 10.47 13.05 -7.04
CA GLY A 138 9.16 12.61 -7.50
C GLY A 138 9.08 11.13 -7.91
N LEU A 139 10.19 10.52 -8.38
CA LEU A 139 10.27 9.07 -8.63
C LEU A 139 10.17 8.27 -7.31
N PHE A 140 10.93 8.69 -6.31
CA PHE A 140 10.88 8.05 -5.00
C PHE A 140 9.55 8.29 -4.28
N ASP A 141 8.93 9.46 -4.44
CA ASP A 141 7.61 9.74 -3.86
C ASP A 141 6.52 8.89 -4.52
N ALA A 142 6.56 8.65 -5.82
CA ALA A 142 5.63 7.74 -6.51
C ALA A 142 5.74 6.30 -5.99
N LEU A 143 6.95 5.85 -5.66
CA LEU A 143 7.19 4.52 -5.08
C LEU A 143 6.85 4.47 -3.58
N ARG A 144 6.99 5.60 -2.88
CA ARG A 144 6.69 5.74 -1.44
C ARG A 144 5.24 6.03 -1.16
N ALA A 145 4.35 6.07 -2.18
CA ALA A 145 2.92 6.31 -1.95
C ALA A 145 2.48 5.49 -0.73
N PRO A 146 2.05 6.13 0.37
CA PRO A 146 1.81 5.45 1.63
C PRO A 146 0.77 4.36 1.41
N VAL A 147 1.03 3.18 1.96
CA VAL A 147 -0.01 2.17 2.17
C VAL A 147 -0.98 2.79 3.17
N GLY A 148 -2.11 3.28 2.70
CA GLY A 148 -3.06 4.04 3.53
C GLY A 148 -3.25 5.50 3.11
N ALA A 149 -2.48 6.07 2.17
CA ALA A 149 -3.04 7.12 1.35
C ALA A 149 -3.98 6.43 0.35
N ASP A 150 -5.11 5.96 0.87
CA ASP A 150 -6.27 5.73 0.03
C ASP A 150 -6.37 6.95 -0.88
N ALA A 151 -6.48 6.74 -2.17
CA ALA A 151 -7.15 7.72 -3.01
C ALA A 151 -8.39 8.07 -2.22
N LEU A 152 -8.41 9.27 -1.62
CA LEU A 152 -9.48 9.74 -0.73
C LEU A 152 -10.78 9.19 -1.29
N PRO A 153 -11.56 8.38 -0.55
CA PRO A 153 -12.80 7.84 -1.08
C PRO A 153 -13.47 9.00 -1.81
N LYS A 154 -14.05 8.81 -3.00
CA LYS A 154 -14.64 9.89 -3.83
C LYS A 154 -15.50 10.88 -3.03
N THR A 155 -15.74 10.57 -1.78
CA THR A 155 -16.51 11.29 -0.76
C THR A 155 -15.65 11.99 0.31
N VAL A 156 -14.30 11.96 0.21
CA VAL A 156 -13.36 12.61 1.15
C VAL A 156 -12.53 13.61 0.35
N SER A 157 -12.77 14.91 0.53
CA SER A 157 -11.95 15.96 -0.09
C SER A 157 -10.68 16.19 0.75
N ARG A 158 -9.58 16.53 0.10
CA ARG A 158 -8.30 16.82 0.76
C ARG A 158 -8.43 18.04 1.69
N GLU A 159 -9.12 19.09 1.25
CA GLU A 159 -9.37 20.28 2.04
C GLU A 159 -10.13 19.97 3.34
N THR A 160 -11.14 19.10 3.27
CA THR A 160 -11.88 18.68 4.46
C THR A 160 -11.03 17.80 5.37
N LEU A 161 -10.16 16.93 4.80
CA LEU A 161 -9.22 16.12 5.58
C LEU A 161 -8.24 17.00 6.36
N ASP A 162 -7.64 18.00 5.71
CA ASP A 162 -6.72 18.95 6.33
C ASP A 162 -7.41 19.75 7.45
N ALA A 163 -8.67 20.13 7.27
CA ALA A 163 -9.48 20.77 8.30
C ALA A 163 -9.77 19.84 9.49
N VAL A 164 -10.04 18.56 9.25
CA VAL A 164 -10.23 17.55 10.31
C VAL A 164 -8.93 17.29 11.06
N VAL A 165 -7.78 17.21 10.37
CA VAL A 165 -6.45 17.11 10.99
C VAL A 165 -6.17 18.32 11.88
N ALA A 166 -6.48 19.55 11.42
CA ALA A 166 -6.32 20.78 12.21
C ALA A 166 -7.24 20.81 13.44
N ALA A 167 -8.39 20.14 13.40
CA ALA A 167 -9.30 20.01 14.55
C ALA A 167 -8.80 19.00 15.60
N LEU A 168 -7.90 18.07 15.25
CA LEU A 168 -7.21 17.16 16.15
C LEU A 168 -6.07 17.87 16.85
N ARG A 169 -6.37 18.58 17.95
CA ARG A 169 -5.34 19.28 18.73
C ARG A 169 -4.43 18.28 19.46
N PRO A 170 -3.11 18.52 19.49
CA PRO A 170 -2.20 17.72 20.33
C PRO A 170 -2.66 17.74 21.80
N GLY A 171 -2.80 16.57 22.40
CA GLY A 171 -3.14 16.41 23.81
C GLY A 171 -4.63 16.49 24.17
N ALA A 172 -5.51 16.89 23.27
CA ALA A 172 -6.95 16.90 23.51
C ALA A 172 -7.65 15.90 22.57
N GLY A 173 -8.44 14.98 23.12
CA GLY A 173 -9.27 14.08 22.33
C GLY A 173 -10.53 14.78 21.85
N VAL A 174 -10.96 14.49 20.63
CA VAL A 174 -12.20 15.02 20.04
C VAL A 174 -13.12 13.88 19.62
N THR A 175 -14.42 14.11 19.74
CA THR A 175 -15.44 13.17 19.23
C THR A 175 -15.87 13.56 17.82
N ALA A 176 -16.47 12.61 17.09
CA ALA A 176 -17.04 12.90 15.77
C ALA A 176 -18.17 13.96 15.83
N ALA A 177 -18.85 14.12 16.98
CA ALA A 177 -19.85 15.15 17.18
C ALA A 177 -19.23 16.55 17.31
N GLU A 178 -18.12 16.67 18.05
CA GLU A 178 -17.40 17.93 18.22
C GLU A 178 -16.79 18.40 16.89
N VAL A 179 -16.14 17.49 16.15
CA VAL A 179 -15.60 17.81 14.81
C VAL A 179 -16.72 18.19 13.83
N ALA A 180 -17.85 17.49 13.85
CA ALA A 180 -19.02 17.80 13.03
C ALA A 180 -19.55 19.21 13.30
N GLY A 181 -19.65 19.60 14.58
CA GLY A 181 -20.09 20.95 14.99
C GLY A 181 -19.09 22.04 14.58
N THR A 182 -17.78 21.78 14.73
CA THR A 182 -16.74 22.76 14.40
C THR A 182 -16.63 23.02 12.89
N LEU A 183 -16.77 21.96 12.07
CA LEU A 183 -16.56 22.04 10.63
C LEU A 183 -17.87 22.11 9.81
N GLY A 184 -19.02 22.19 10.46
CA GLY A 184 -20.31 22.32 9.77
C GLY A 184 -20.70 21.10 8.93
N MET A 185 -20.28 19.88 9.31
CA MET A 185 -20.56 18.67 8.57
C MET A 185 -21.42 17.66 9.38
N SER A 186 -21.90 16.59 8.72
CA SER A 186 -22.62 15.56 9.44
C SER A 186 -21.69 14.72 10.36
N ARG A 187 -22.22 14.19 11.48
CA ARG A 187 -21.47 13.29 12.37
C ARG A 187 -20.95 12.06 11.64
N VAL A 188 -21.73 11.54 10.68
CA VAL A 188 -21.33 10.39 9.85
C VAL A 188 -20.12 10.75 8.98
N THR A 189 -20.14 11.94 8.41
CA THR A 189 -19.00 12.46 7.61
C THR A 189 -17.78 12.64 8.49
N ALA A 190 -17.89 13.37 9.62
CA ALA A 190 -16.78 13.59 10.54
C ALA A 190 -16.17 12.26 11.04
N ARG A 191 -17.02 11.28 11.43
CA ARG A 191 -16.56 9.96 11.85
C ARG A 191 -15.78 9.26 10.76
N ARG A 192 -16.22 9.33 9.50
CA ARG A 192 -15.51 8.70 8.37
C ARG A 192 -14.12 9.28 8.16
N TYR A 193 -13.95 10.60 8.29
CA TYR A 193 -12.63 11.25 8.21
C TYR A 193 -11.73 10.86 9.39
N LEU A 194 -12.28 10.81 10.61
CA LEU A 194 -11.54 10.43 11.81
C LEU A 194 -11.10 8.95 11.78
N GLU A 195 -11.96 8.04 11.33
CA GLU A 195 -11.61 6.62 11.12
C GLU A 195 -10.52 6.49 10.04
N HIS A 196 -10.61 7.27 8.96
CA HIS A 196 -9.55 7.31 7.94
C HIS A 196 -8.19 7.75 8.52
N LEU A 197 -8.16 8.73 9.43
CA LEU A 197 -6.93 9.14 10.12
C LEU A 197 -6.39 8.06 11.07
N VAL A 198 -7.28 7.28 11.70
CA VAL A 198 -6.89 6.12 12.52
C VAL A 198 -6.28 5.03 11.64
N ASP A 199 -6.91 4.70 10.52
CA ASP A 199 -6.43 3.70 9.56
C ASP A 199 -5.08 4.12 8.94
N ALA A 200 -4.89 5.43 8.73
CA ALA A 200 -3.62 6.01 8.27
C ALA A 200 -2.54 6.09 9.37
N GLY A 201 -2.84 5.72 10.62
CA GLY A 201 -1.92 5.78 11.76
C GLY A 201 -1.61 7.20 12.25
N LEU A 202 -2.36 8.21 11.81
CA LEU A 202 -2.21 9.62 12.19
C LEU A 202 -3.03 9.97 13.43
N ALA A 203 -3.99 9.13 13.82
CA ALA A 203 -4.78 9.28 15.03
C ALA A 203 -4.93 7.95 15.75
N VAL A 204 -5.28 8.01 17.05
CA VAL A 204 -5.69 6.86 17.84
C VAL A 204 -7.13 7.03 18.30
N ARG A 205 -7.84 5.92 18.48
CA ARG A 205 -9.24 5.87 18.89
C ARG A 205 -9.34 5.24 20.28
N GLU A 206 -9.99 5.94 21.20
CA GLU A 206 -10.21 5.48 22.57
C GLU A 206 -11.68 5.64 22.99
N PRO A 207 -12.24 4.78 23.84
CA PRO A 207 -13.56 4.98 24.41
C PRO A 207 -13.53 6.10 25.45
N ARG A 208 -14.38 7.12 25.30
CA ARG A 208 -14.59 8.18 26.30
C ARG A 208 -15.75 7.78 27.21
N TYR A 209 -15.44 7.57 28.48
CA TYR A 209 -16.40 7.31 29.55
C TYR A 209 -16.69 8.64 30.27
N GLY A 210 -17.96 9.06 30.42
CA GLY A 210 -18.27 10.30 31.16
C GLY A 210 -19.64 10.91 30.94
N GLY A 211 -20.60 10.20 30.36
CA GLY A 211 -21.99 10.68 30.19
C GLY A 211 -23.00 9.58 30.45
N THR A 212 -24.26 9.96 30.73
CA THR A 212 -25.43 9.07 30.76
C THR A 212 -25.71 8.59 29.34
N GLY A 213 -25.16 7.41 28.93
CA GLY A 213 -25.36 6.83 27.60
C GLY A 213 -24.26 5.88 27.17
N ARG A 214 -24.35 5.42 25.91
CA ARG A 214 -23.35 4.53 25.30
C ARG A 214 -22.01 5.27 25.22
N PRO A 215 -20.86 4.61 25.53
CA PRO A 215 -19.53 5.23 25.42
C PRO A 215 -19.33 5.86 24.04
N GLN A 216 -18.86 7.09 23.99
CA GLN A 216 -18.51 7.77 22.74
C GLN A 216 -17.05 7.47 22.38
N LEU A 217 -16.75 7.40 21.08
CA LEU A 217 -15.39 7.27 20.61
C LEU A 217 -14.75 8.66 20.55
N GLU A 218 -13.59 8.76 21.17
CA GLU A 218 -12.70 9.92 21.15
C GLU A 218 -11.48 9.62 20.26
N TYR A 219 -11.05 10.61 19.50
CA TYR A 219 -9.93 10.52 18.57
C TYR A 219 -8.87 11.52 18.99
N ARG A 220 -7.62 11.09 19.01
CA ARG A 220 -6.45 11.92 19.35
C ARG A 220 -5.40 11.83 18.26
N ALA A 221 -4.74 12.93 17.96
CA ALA A 221 -3.54 12.91 17.13
C ALA A 221 -2.46 12.04 17.79
N ARG A 222 -1.73 11.31 16.98
CA ARG A 222 -0.65 10.41 17.42
C ARG A 222 0.67 11.16 17.51
#